data_1ae678868bb4dfb3751d4fc648f8a926
#
_entry.id   1ae678868bb4dfb3751d4fc648f8a926
#
_cell.length_a   1.000
_cell.length_b   1.000
_cell.length_c   1.000
_cell.angle_alpha   90.00
_cell.angle_beta   90.00
_cell.angle_gamma   90.00
#
_symmetry.space_group_name_H-M   'P 1'
#
loop_
_entity.id
_entity.type
_entity.pdbx_description
1 polymer ?
#
loop_
_entity_poly.entity_id
_entity_poly.type
_entity_poly.pdbx_seq_one_letter_code
_entity_poly.pdbx_strand_id
1 'polypeptide(L)'
;MSGDAQAAALRAAGTWESVLTDDVTVTVEFGFASLGASTLGSTSSVSLQGGYDLIRNQMIADNAVESAPNAILNSVPTAAKASFTFLGNYGANAITYGLCGDLSATKANFKALGFSGLDTNFGASDGTFSFSDSFNFDFDNRDGVSAGSYDFESVVLHEIGHVLGFMSVVDEIDYRLAQGETTIDGIAPRILDLFRFDSDNLPTDDADFASFARDLSTEDSASLSDTSIAYTVETGRATGSGQQASHFKDNGGIGTMDPTLSPGEVAVLSAADLLALDLIGWDVNPEAFSAVPEPAATALLTASLALLCVMRRRSRRYAKV
;
A
#
# COMPACT_ATOMS: atom_id res chain seq x y z
N MET A 1 -12.99 -23.95 -7.50
CA MET A 1 -11.65 -23.52 -7.03
C MET A 1 -10.83 -24.77 -6.73
N SER A 2 -9.54 -24.81 -7.11
CA SER A 2 -8.66 -25.92 -6.75
C SER A 2 -8.27 -25.83 -5.28
N GLY A 3 -8.01 -27.01 -4.64
CA GLY A 3 -7.49 -27.05 -3.26
C GLY A 3 -6.15 -26.33 -3.13
N ASP A 4 -5.34 -26.33 -4.19
CA ASP A 4 -4.02 -25.70 -4.21
C ASP A 4 -4.11 -24.18 -4.17
N ALA A 5 -5.03 -23.56 -4.92
CA ALA A 5 -5.28 -22.13 -4.87
C ALA A 5 -5.76 -21.68 -3.47
N GLN A 6 -6.60 -22.47 -2.82
CA GLN A 6 -7.02 -22.20 -1.46
C GLN A 6 -5.85 -22.31 -0.47
N ALA A 7 -5.00 -23.31 -0.63
CA ALA A 7 -3.83 -23.50 0.23
C ALA A 7 -2.83 -22.34 0.08
N ALA A 8 -2.58 -21.87 -1.14
CA ALA A 8 -1.73 -20.69 -1.40
C ALA A 8 -2.34 -19.42 -0.77
N ALA A 9 -3.65 -19.19 -0.92
CA ALA A 9 -4.31 -18.05 -0.31
C ALA A 9 -4.23 -18.05 1.23
N LEU A 10 -4.32 -19.23 1.86
CA LEU A 10 -4.14 -19.35 3.31
C LEU A 10 -2.69 -19.10 3.75
N ARG A 11 -1.68 -19.44 2.93
CA ARG A 11 -0.29 -19.09 3.24
C ARG A 11 -0.05 -17.60 3.16
N ALA A 12 -0.58 -16.93 2.12
CA ALA A 12 -0.52 -15.47 2.00
C ALA A 12 -1.20 -14.77 3.19
N ALA A 13 -2.39 -15.24 3.60
CA ALA A 13 -3.05 -14.73 4.80
C ALA A 13 -2.19 -14.95 6.07
N GLY A 14 -1.63 -16.16 6.25
CA GLY A 14 -0.73 -16.47 7.35
C GLY A 14 0.52 -15.59 7.40
N THR A 15 1.00 -15.09 6.24
CA THR A 15 2.11 -14.13 6.19
C THR A 15 1.72 -12.80 6.84
N TRP A 16 0.53 -12.24 6.52
CA TRP A 16 0.02 -11.05 7.19
C TRP A 16 -0.30 -11.29 8.67
N GLU A 17 -0.95 -12.41 9.02
CA GLU A 17 -1.23 -12.79 10.40
C GLU A 17 0.03 -12.92 11.27
N SER A 18 1.18 -13.24 10.67
CA SER A 18 2.44 -13.33 11.40
C SER A 18 3.04 -11.99 11.81
N VAL A 19 2.60 -10.90 11.20
CA VAL A 19 3.15 -9.55 11.40
C VAL A 19 2.15 -8.57 12.01
N LEU A 20 0.84 -8.82 11.90
CA LEU A 20 -0.23 -8.02 12.51
C LEU A 20 -0.71 -8.66 13.81
N THR A 21 -1.02 -7.84 14.81
CA THR A 21 -1.38 -8.33 16.15
C THR A 21 -2.79 -7.95 16.61
N ASP A 22 -3.55 -7.25 15.75
CA ASP A 22 -4.95 -6.90 16.02
C ASP A 22 -5.84 -8.13 16.22
N ASP A 23 -6.69 -8.12 17.22
CA ASP A 23 -7.70 -9.16 17.48
C ASP A 23 -8.96 -8.92 16.64
N VAL A 24 -8.79 -8.91 15.31
CA VAL A 24 -9.89 -8.70 14.36
C VAL A 24 -9.96 -9.83 13.32
N THR A 25 -11.15 -10.06 12.77
CA THR A 25 -11.36 -11.02 11.68
C THR A 25 -11.63 -10.26 10.40
N VAL A 26 -10.80 -10.51 9.37
CA VAL A 26 -11.01 -10.03 8.02
C VAL A 26 -11.55 -11.17 7.16
N THR A 27 -12.73 -10.98 6.59
CA THR A 27 -13.42 -11.99 5.79
C THR A 27 -13.43 -11.59 4.32
N VAL A 28 -12.81 -12.40 3.47
CA VAL A 28 -12.79 -12.17 2.01
C VAL A 28 -13.30 -13.37 1.25
N GLU A 29 -13.98 -13.09 0.16
CA GLU A 29 -14.37 -14.09 -0.82
C GLU A 29 -13.44 -13.98 -2.02
N PHE A 30 -13.10 -15.10 -2.67
CA PHE A 30 -12.29 -15.03 -3.86
C PHE A 30 -12.68 -16.03 -4.95
N GLY A 31 -12.38 -15.66 -6.21
CA GLY A 31 -12.66 -16.48 -7.38
C GLY A 31 -11.77 -16.12 -8.55
N PHE A 32 -11.92 -16.90 -9.63
CA PHE A 32 -11.24 -16.66 -10.91
C PHE A 32 -12.23 -16.09 -11.91
N ALA A 33 -11.78 -15.09 -12.68
CA ALA A 33 -12.57 -14.41 -13.70
C ALA A 33 -11.67 -13.88 -14.82
N SER A 34 -12.25 -13.46 -15.92
CA SER A 34 -11.51 -12.73 -16.96
C SER A 34 -11.29 -11.29 -16.52
N LEU A 35 -10.03 -10.90 -16.27
CA LEU A 35 -9.63 -9.57 -15.82
C LEU A 35 -8.94 -8.74 -16.92
N GLY A 36 -8.89 -9.24 -18.16
CA GLY A 36 -8.15 -8.61 -19.25
C GLY A 36 -6.72 -9.13 -19.38
N ALA A 37 -5.93 -8.51 -20.27
CA ALA A 37 -4.65 -9.07 -20.72
C ALA A 37 -3.46 -8.78 -19.80
N SER A 38 -3.60 -7.90 -18.80
CA SER A 38 -2.46 -7.43 -17.98
C SER A 38 -2.75 -7.44 -16.47
N THR A 39 -3.90 -7.93 -16.02
CA THR A 39 -4.29 -7.90 -14.62
C THR A 39 -4.26 -9.32 -14.06
N LEU A 40 -3.38 -9.57 -13.08
CA LEU A 40 -3.23 -10.86 -12.39
C LEU A 40 -4.30 -11.05 -11.32
N GLY A 41 -4.54 -10.01 -10.52
CA GLY A 41 -5.52 -9.95 -9.45
C GLY A 41 -6.25 -8.62 -9.42
N SER A 42 -7.33 -8.55 -8.67
CA SER A 42 -8.09 -7.34 -8.42
C SER A 42 -8.88 -7.48 -7.14
N THR A 43 -8.87 -6.45 -6.33
CA THR A 43 -9.60 -6.35 -5.07
C THR A 43 -10.79 -5.40 -5.17
N SER A 44 -11.91 -5.80 -4.60
CA SER A 44 -13.05 -4.93 -4.29
C SER A 44 -13.26 -4.93 -2.79
N SER A 45 -12.85 -3.86 -2.10
CA SER A 45 -13.00 -3.72 -0.65
C SER A 45 -14.32 -3.06 -0.29
N VAL A 46 -14.94 -3.50 0.81
CA VAL A 46 -16.03 -2.75 1.44
C VAL A 46 -15.44 -1.46 2.01
N SER A 47 -15.76 -0.32 1.41
CA SER A 47 -15.29 1.00 1.83
C SER A 47 -16.36 1.72 2.64
N LEU A 48 -15.94 2.36 3.73
CA LEU A 48 -16.77 3.16 4.61
C LEU A 48 -16.17 4.56 4.72
N GLN A 49 -16.99 5.53 5.15
CA GLN A 49 -16.52 6.88 5.44
C GLN A 49 -17.16 7.41 6.72
N GLY A 50 -16.51 8.36 7.36
CA GLY A 50 -16.98 9.02 8.56
C GLY A 50 -16.27 10.35 8.79
N GLY A 51 -16.81 11.15 9.71
CA GLY A 51 -16.25 12.46 9.99
C GLY A 51 -14.76 12.44 10.28
N TYR A 52 -14.00 13.32 9.64
CA TYR A 52 -12.55 13.39 9.70
C TYR A 52 -12.00 13.33 11.14
N ASP A 53 -12.47 14.25 12.00
CA ASP A 53 -11.96 14.32 13.38
C ASP A 53 -12.38 13.11 14.24
N LEU A 54 -13.51 12.45 13.93
CA LEU A 54 -13.89 11.21 14.58
C LEU A 54 -12.87 10.10 14.28
N ILE A 55 -12.57 9.89 13.02
CA ILE A 55 -11.63 8.85 12.59
C ILE A 55 -10.21 9.18 13.07
N ARG A 56 -9.75 10.42 12.89
CA ARG A 56 -8.46 10.88 13.39
C ARG A 56 -8.29 10.63 14.90
N ASN A 57 -9.30 10.97 15.70
CA ASN A 57 -9.22 10.81 17.14
C ASN A 57 -9.22 9.31 17.53
N GLN A 58 -9.91 8.47 16.76
CA GLN A 58 -9.86 7.02 16.95
C GLN A 58 -8.48 6.45 16.63
N MET A 59 -7.83 6.89 15.51
CA MET A 59 -6.45 6.51 15.20
C MET A 59 -5.48 6.85 16.34
N ILE A 60 -5.59 8.05 16.92
CA ILE A 60 -4.74 8.46 18.05
C ILE A 60 -5.04 7.64 19.31
N ALA A 61 -6.30 7.31 19.56
CA ALA A 61 -6.70 6.54 20.73
C ALA A 61 -6.25 5.08 20.63
N ASP A 62 -6.32 4.51 19.46
CA ASP A 62 -5.85 3.19 19.10
C ASP A 62 -4.34 3.09 19.29
N ASN A 63 -3.57 3.92 18.59
CA ASN A 63 -2.12 4.03 18.72
C ASN A 63 -1.64 4.19 20.18
N ALA A 64 -2.38 4.86 21.03
CA ALA A 64 -1.98 5.08 22.42
C ALA A 64 -2.00 3.82 23.30
N VAL A 65 -2.63 2.75 22.84
CA VAL A 65 -2.73 1.46 23.57
C VAL A 65 -1.88 0.36 22.96
N GLU A 66 -1.27 0.61 21.81
CA GLU A 66 -0.37 -0.32 21.13
C GLU A 66 0.91 -0.60 21.93
N SER A 67 1.52 -1.74 21.67
CA SER A 67 2.79 -2.14 22.29
C SER A 67 3.99 -1.30 21.82
N ALA A 68 3.92 -0.73 20.63
CA ALA A 68 4.93 0.13 20.02
C ALA A 68 4.29 1.31 19.28
N PRO A 69 3.77 2.31 20.03
CA PRO A 69 3.04 3.43 19.45
C PRO A 69 3.89 4.22 18.42
N ASN A 70 3.32 4.53 17.26
CA ASN A 70 3.93 5.42 16.29
C ASN A 70 3.66 6.89 16.67
N ALA A 71 4.72 7.60 17.07
CA ALA A 71 4.59 8.97 17.59
C ALA A 71 3.98 9.95 16.57
N ILE A 72 4.18 9.74 15.26
CA ILE A 72 3.70 10.64 14.21
C ILE A 72 2.18 10.73 14.16
N LEU A 73 1.46 9.68 14.58
CA LEU A 73 -0.01 9.67 14.59
C LEU A 73 -0.60 10.78 15.49
N ASN A 74 0.13 11.19 16.54
CA ASN A 74 -0.26 12.32 17.37
C ASN A 74 -0.18 13.67 16.65
N SER A 75 0.59 13.74 15.56
CA SER A 75 0.82 14.94 14.76
C SER A 75 -0.13 15.05 13.56
N VAL A 76 -0.99 14.06 13.32
CA VAL A 76 -2.05 14.13 12.29
C VAL A 76 -2.94 15.35 12.58
N PRO A 77 -3.09 16.32 11.64
CA PRO A 77 -3.83 17.54 11.90
C PRO A 77 -5.33 17.27 12.05
N THR A 78 -6.04 18.17 12.76
CA THR A 78 -7.51 18.18 12.77
C THR A 78 -8.06 18.60 11.40
N ALA A 79 -9.34 18.32 11.13
CA ALA A 79 -10.02 18.74 9.90
C ALA A 79 -9.84 20.24 9.60
N ALA A 80 -9.86 21.08 10.64
CA ALA A 80 -9.70 22.54 10.49
C ALA A 80 -8.27 22.99 10.12
N LYS A 81 -7.27 22.12 10.27
CA LYS A 81 -5.85 22.41 9.99
C LYS A 81 -5.30 21.61 8.83
N ALA A 82 -5.95 20.49 8.49
CA ALA A 82 -5.53 19.66 7.36
C ALA A 82 -5.64 20.45 6.06
N SER A 83 -4.62 20.34 5.22
CA SER A 83 -4.60 20.90 3.89
C SER A 83 -4.24 19.83 2.86
N PHE A 84 -4.74 20.02 1.64
CA PHE A 84 -4.56 19.07 0.55
C PHE A 84 -4.19 19.84 -0.72
N THR A 85 -3.19 19.35 -1.45
CA THR A 85 -2.82 19.88 -2.75
C THR A 85 -3.55 19.13 -3.84
N PHE A 86 -4.07 19.86 -4.82
CA PHE A 86 -4.70 19.36 -6.03
C PHE A 86 -4.18 20.16 -7.22
N LEU A 87 -4.17 19.55 -8.40
CA LEU A 87 -3.93 20.29 -9.63
C LEU A 87 -5.07 21.27 -9.88
N GLY A 88 -4.75 22.52 -10.14
CA GLY A 88 -5.73 23.55 -10.53
C GLY A 88 -6.22 23.38 -11.97
N ASN A 89 -5.40 22.76 -12.84
CA ASN A 89 -5.72 22.48 -14.23
C ASN A 89 -5.26 21.07 -14.59
N TYR A 90 -5.99 20.41 -15.48
CA TYR A 90 -5.58 19.19 -16.11
C TYR A 90 -5.68 19.34 -17.64
N GLY A 91 -4.55 19.26 -18.32
CA GLY A 91 -4.47 19.65 -19.72
C GLY A 91 -4.88 21.11 -19.93
N ALA A 92 -5.88 21.36 -20.77
CA ALA A 92 -6.42 22.71 -21.05
C ALA A 92 -7.60 23.10 -20.15
N ASN A 93 -8.04 22.20 -19.22
CA ASN A 93 -9.23 22.38 -18.43
C ASN A 93 -8.90 22.82 -17.00
N ALA A 94 -9.59 23.83 -16.49
CA ALA A 94 -9.59 24.16 -15.07
C ALA A 94 -10.44 23.14 -14.31
N ILE A 95 -9.90 22.58 -13.23
CA ILE A 95 -10.56 21.60 -12.38
C ILE A 95 -10.94 22.24 -11.05
N THR A 96 -12.16 22.00 -10.60
CA THR A 96 -12.63 22.37 -9.27
C THR A 96 -12.70 21.12 -8.40
N TYR A 97 -12.09 21.18 -7.22
CA TYR A 97 -12.07 20.07 -6.26
C TYR A 97 -12.82 20.45 -4.99
N GLY A 98 -13.56 19.50 -4.42
CA GLY A 98 -14.32 19.68 -3.18
C GLY A 98 -14.21 18.50 -2.23
N LEU A 99 -13.65 18.73 -1.04
CA LEU A 99 -13.61 17.72 0.03
C LEU A 99 -14.96 17.67 0.76
N CYS A 100 -15.39 16.49 1.16
CA CYS A 100 -16.65 16.29 1.89
C CYS A 100 -16.53 16.44 3.42
N GLY A 101 -15.31 16.64 3.95
CA GLY A 101 -15.09 16.76 5.41
C GLY A 101 -15.01 15.42 6.15
N ASP A 102 -15.04 14.32 5.41
CA ASP A 102 -14.90 12.95 5.92
C ASP A 102 -13.53 12.38 5.56
N LEU A 103 -13.13 11.30 6.25
CA LEU A 103 -12.14 10.33 5.82
C LEU A 103 -12.82 9.04 5.40
N SER A 104 -12.17 8.27 4.57
CA SER A 104 -12.62 6.96 4.15
C SER A 104 -11.55 5.90 4.34
N ALA A 105 -11.96 4.65 4.53
CA ALA A 105 -11.08 3.50 4.61
C ALA A 105 -11.83 2.23 4.25
N THR A 106 -11.12 1.10 4.18
CA THR A 106 -11.75 -0.21 4.09
C THR A 106 -12.42 -0.57 5.41
N LYS A 107 -13.45 -1.41 5.35
CA LYS A 107 -14.11 -1.92 6.56
C LYS A 107 -13.12 -2.67 7.45
N ALA A 108 -12.16 -3.42 6.88
CA ALA A 108 -11.11 -4.10 7.62
C ALA A 108 -10.24 -3.10 8.41
N ASN A 109 -9.83 -1.99 7.79
CA ASN A 109 -9.07 -0.94 8.47
C ASN A 109 -9.87 -0.27 9.60
N PHE A 110 -11.17 -0.04 9.42
CA PHE A 110 -12.02 0.44 10.53
C PHE A 110 -12.12 -0.58 11.69
N LYS A 111 -12.08 -1.89 11.40
CA LYS A 111 -12.02 -2.92 12.45
C LYS A 111 -10.72 -2.83 13.25
N ALA A 112 -9.57 -2.68 12.57
CA ALA A 112 -8.26 -2.50 13.20
C ALA A 112 -8.28 -1.29 14.14
N LEU A 113 -8.84 -0.17 13.72
CA LEU A 113 -9.03 1.04 14.54
C LEU A 113 -10.04 0.85 15.70
N GLY A 114 -10.55 -0.35 15.95
CA GLY A 114 -11.46 -0.63 17.07
C GLY A 114 -12.93 -0.21 16.85
N PHE A 115 -13.35 0.16 15.63
CA PHE A 115 -14.77 0.38 15.35
C PHE A 115 -15.53 -0.94 15.37
N SER A 116 -16.59 -1.02 16.16
CA SER A 116 -17.36 -2.24 16.39
C SER A 116 -18.68 -2.28 15.64
N GLY A 117 -19.27 -3.48 15.53
CA GLY A 117 -20.58 -3.67 14.91
C GLY A 117 -20.60 -3.55 13.37
N LEU A 118 -19.43 -3.46 12.73
CA LEU A 118 -19.32 -3.23 11.29
C LEU A 118 -19.90 -4.40 10.48
N ASP A 119 -19.63 -5.63 10.90
CA ASP A 119 -20.18 -6.82 10.21
C ASP A 119 -21.69 -6.92 10.30
N THR A 120 -22.27 -6.48 11.42
CA THR A 120 -23.72 -6.45 11.61
C THR A 120 -24.38 -5.39 10.73
N ASN A 121 -23.74 -4.23 10.55
CA ASN A 121 -24.31 -3.09 9.85
C ASN A 121 -24.02 -3.10 8.33
N PHE A 122 -22.89 -3.66 7.91
CA PHE A 122 -22.38 -3.59 6.54
C PHE A 122 -22.14 -4.97 5.90
N GLY A 123 -22.57 -6.06 6.55
CA GLY A 123 -22.36 -7.43 6.11
C GLY A 123 -21.01 -8.01 6.53
N ALA A 124 -20.93 -9.35 6.56
CA ALA A 124 -19.75 -10.05 7.09
C ALA A 124 -18.50 -9.93 6.21
N SER A 125 -18.66 -9.80 4.87
CA SER A 125 -17.52 -9.70 3.95
C SER A 125 -16.83 -8.33 4.05
N ASP A 126 -15.49 -8.32 4.09
CA ASP A 126 -14.66 -7.12 4.03
C ASP A 126 -14.22 -6.79 2.60
N GLY A 127 -14.25 -7.79 1.72
CA GLY A 127 -13.89 -7.62 0.32
C GLY A 127 -14.02 -8.90 -0.50
N THR A 128 -13.73 -8.75 -1.78
CA THR A 128 -13.71 -9.85 -2.75
C THR A 128 -12.47 -9.74 -3.61
N PHE A 129 -11.77 -10.86 -3.79
CA PHE A 129 -10.67 -10.97 -4.75
C PHE A 129 -11.15 -11.65 -6.03
N SER A 130 -10.73 -11.11 -7.16
CA SER A 130 -10.86 -11.75 -8.45
C SER A 130 -9.46 -11.98 -9.02
N PHE A 131 -9.12 -13.23 -9.34
CA PHE A 131 -7.87 -13.59 -9.98
C PHE A 131 -8.10 -13.92 -11.44
N SER A 132 -7.16 -13.59 -12.30
CA SER A 132 -7.29 -13.84 -13.73
C SER A 132 -7.29 -15.35 -14.04
N ASP A 133 -8.21 -15.77 -14.89
CA ASP A 133 -8.27 -17.12 -15.45
C ASP A 133 -7.40 -17.30 -16.70
N SER A 134 -6.71 -16.24 -17.14
CA SER A 134 -5.94 -16.19 -18.39
C SER A 134 -4.43 -16.33 -18.19
N PHE A 135 -3.95 -16.34 -16.93
CA PHE A 135 -2.54 -16.49 -16.61
C PHE A 135 -2.21 -17.86 -16.04
N ASN A 136 -0.98 -18.31 -16.26
CA ASN A 136 -0.46 -19.49 -15.59
C ASN A 136 0.00 -19.11 -14.19
N PHE A 137 -0.67 -19.59 -13.18
CA PHE A 137 -0.26 -19.44 -11.78
C PHE A 137 0.45 -20.68 -11.28
N ASP A 138 1.50 -20.47 -10.49
CA ASP A 138 2.06 -21.47 -9.60
C ASP A 138 1.41 -21.30 -8.22
N PHE A 139 0.81 -22.37 -7.70
CA PHE A 139 0.12 -22.37 -6.42
C PHE A 139 0.98 -22.88 -5.25
N ASP A 140 2.24 -23.23 -5.53
CA ASP A 140 3.17 -23.72 -4.50
C ASP A 140 4.62 -23.27 -4.81
N ASN A 141 4.97 -22.07 -4.34
CA ASN A 141 6.27 -21.48 -4.56
C ASN A 141 7.40 -22.03 -3.67
N ARG A 142 7.10 -23.01 -2.78
CA ARG A 142 8.07 -23.55 -1.79
C ARG A 142 9.20 -24.33 -2.43
N ASP A 143 9.05 -24.84 -3.64
CA ASP A 143 10.08 -25.47 -4.45
C ASP A 143 10.59 -24.59 -5.60
N GLY A 144 10.19 -23.29 -5.59
CA GLY A 144 10.47 -22.28 -6.60
C GLY A 144 9.31 -22.13 -7.58
N VAL A 145 9.16 -20.92 -8.15
CA VAL A 145 8.10 -20.63 -9.11
C VAL A 145 8.40 -21.29 -10.44
N SER A 146 7.46 -22.06 -10.97
CA SER A 146 7.57 -22.77 -12.26
C SER A 146 7.83 -21.79 -13.41
N ALA A 147 8.69 -22.21 -14.34
CA ALA A 147 9.11 -21.35 -15.45
C ALA A 147 7.92 -20.84 -16.27
N GLY A 148 7.80 -19.54 -16.42
CA GLY A 148 6.72 -18.87 -17.17
C GLY A 148 5.39 -18.77 -16.41
N SER A 149 5.36 -19.12 -15.12
CA SER A 149 4.22 -18.95 -14.23
C SER A 149 4.41 -17.75 -13.32
N TYR A 150 3.31 -17.18 -12.84
CA TYR A 150 3.26 -16.16 -11.81
C TYR A 150 3.04 -16.84 -10.45
N ASP A 151 3.70 -16.35 -9.42
CA ASP A 151 3.47 -16.81 -8.06
C ASP A 151 2.09 -16.37 -7.55
N PHE A 152 1.18 -17.31 -7.37
CA PHE A 152 -0.18 -17.00 -6.93
C PHE A 152 -0.21 -16.46 -5.49
N GLU A 153 0.66 -16.97 -4.61
CA GLU A 153 0.74 -16.52 -3.23
C GLU A 153 1.15 -15.05 -3.14
N SER A 154 2.09 -14.59 -3.97
CA SER A 154 2.48 -13.18 -4.10
C SER A 154 1.32 -12.29 -4.53
N VAL A 155 0.52 -12.75 -5.52
CA VAL A 155 -0.65 -11.97 -5.97
C VAL A 155 -1.69 -11.89 -4.86
N VAL A 156 -1.98 -12.98 -4.14
CA VAL A 156 -2.90 -12.95 -3.00
C VAL A 156 -2.40 -12.04 -1.88
N LEU A 157 -1.09 -12.09 -1.57
CA LEU A 157 -0.46 -11.26 -0.56
C LEU A 157 -0.69 -9.76 -0.86
N HIS A 158 -0.51 -9.37 -2.13
CA HIS A 158 -0.79 -8.02 -2.63
C HIS A 158 -2.27 -7.63 -2.48
N GLU A 159 -3.19 -8.48 -2.93
CA GLU A 159 -4.63 -8.18 -2.87
C GLU A 159 -5.14 -8.07 -1.42
N ILE A 160 -4.55 -8.81 -0.48
CA ILE A 160 -4.85 -8.66 0.95
C ILE A 160 -4.45 -7.26 1.41
N GLY A 161 -3.28 -6.73 1.03
CA GLY A 161 -2.85 -5.38 1.39
C GLY A 161 -3.90 -4.31 1.03
N HIS A 162 -4.56 -4.42 -0.12
CA HIS A 162 -5.65 -3.52 -0.49
C HIS A 162 -6.87 -3.65 0.44
N VAL A 163 -7.27 -4.86 0.83
CA VAL A 163 -8.38 -5.05 1.78
C VAL A 163 -8.01 -4.49 3.15
N LEU A 164 -6.76 -4.67 3.59
CA LEU A 164 -6.28 -4.13 4.86
C LEU A 164 -6.24 -2.58 4.87
N GLY A 165 -6.27 -1.91 3.71
CA GLY A 165 -6.42 -0.46 3.64
C GLY A 165 -5.32 0.27 2.86
N PHE A 166 -4.40 -0.45 2.19
CA PHE A 166 -3.44 0.20 1.30
C PHE A 166 -4.16 0.73 0.06
N MET A 167 -4.76 1.90 0.20
CA MET A 167 -5.58 2.55 -0.82
C MET A 167 -5.40 4.08 -0.79
N SER A 168 -5.52 4.72 -1.94
CA SER A 168 -5.51 6.18 -2.10
C SER A 168 -6.76 6.67 -2.83
N VAL A 169 -7.31 7.81 -2.42
CA VAL A 169 -8.41 8.48 -3.12
C VAL A 169 -7.96 9.04 -4.48
N VAL A 170 -6.66 9.15 -4.69
CA VAL A 170 -6.08 9.61 -5.96
C VAL A 170 -6.49 8.71 -7.13
N ASP A 171 -6.76 7.41 -6.90
CA ASP A 171 -7.32 6.52 -7.93
C ASP A 171 -8.72 6.96 -8.41
N GLU A 172 -9.56 7.45 -7.50
CA GLU A 172 -10.86 8.02 -7.86
C GLU A 172 -10.69 9.33 -8.63
N ILE A 173 -9.79 10.19 -8.17
CA ILE A 173 -9.47 11.46 -8.83
C ILE A 173 -8.95 11.20 -10.26
N ASP A 174 -7.99 10.30 -10.42
CA ASP A 174 -7.43 9.89 -11.71
C ASP A 174 -8.50 9.37 -12.66
N TYR A 175 -9.38 8.49 -12.16
CA TYR A 175 -10.50 7.97 -12.94
C TYR A 175 -11.45 9.07 -13.42
N ARG A 176 -11.86 9.99 -12.52
CA ARG A 176 -12.79 11.08 -12.84
C ARG A 176 -12.17 12.10 -13.81
N LEU A 177 -10.89 12.41 -13.64
CA LEU A 177 -10.13 13.24 -14.61
C LEU A 177 -10.08 12.57 -15.99
N ALA A 178 -9.84 11.26 -16.04
CA ALA A 178 -9.82 10.49 -17.30
C ALA A 178 -11.20 10.47 -18.00
N GLN A 179 -12.30 10.61 -17.25
CA GLN A 179 -13.65 10.80 -17.83
C GLN A 179 -13.91 12.24 -18.31
N GLY A 180 -12.96 13.16 -18.11
CA GLY A 180 -13.08 14.56 -18.49
C GLY A 180 -13.92 15.41 -17.52
N GLU A 181 -14.09 14.93 -16.28
CA GLU A 181 -14.76 15.72 -15.26
C GLU A 181 -13.95 16.99 -14.93
N THR A 182 -14.61 18.11 -14.81
CA THR A 182 -14.01 19.41 -14.43
C THR A 182 -14.44 19.88 -13.04
N THR A 183 -15.33 19.15 -12.39
CA THR A 183 -15.74 19.35 -11.00
C THR A 183 -15.71 18.01 -10.30
N ILE A 184 -14.81 17.86 -9.34
CA ILE A 184 -14.61 16.62 -8.58
C ILE A 184 -14.97 16.90 -7.12
N ASP A 185 -16.27 16.83 -6.82
CA ASP A 185 -16.81 17.06 -5.47
C ASP A 185 -16.98 15.76 -4.69
N GLY A 186 -17.09 15.89 -3.37
CA GLY A 186 -17.38 14.78 -2.46
C GLY A 186 -16.17 13.89 -2.21
N ILE A 187 -14.95 14.39 -2.40
CA ILE A 187 -13.72 13.65 -2.16
C ILE A 187 -13.57 13.39 -0.66
N ALA A 188 -13.51 12.13 -0.27
CA ALA A 188 -13.13 11.67 1.07
C ALA A 188 -11.73 11.05 0.99
N PRO A 189 -10.65 11.74 1.43
CA PRO A 189 -9.31 11.15 1.45
C PRO A 189 -9.32 9.81 2.19
N ARG A 190 -8.50 8.86 1.75
CA ARG A 190 -8.26 7.63 2.50
C ARG A 190 -7.40 7.95 3.72
N ILE A 191 -7.44 7.11 4.75
CA ILE A 191 -6.56 7.31 5.91
C ILE A 191 -5.10 7.34 5.48
N LEU A 192 -4.69 6.49 4.54
CA LEU A 192 -3.32 6.46 4.01
C LEU A 192 -2.91 7.78 3.33
N ASP A 193 -3.86 8.52 2.73
CA ASP A 193 -3.57 9.81 2.10
C ASP A 193 -3.15 10.89 3.11
N LEU A 194 -3.38 10.70 4.42
CA LEU A 194 -2.90 11.61 5.46
C LEU A 194 -1.37 11.59 5.61
N PHE A 195 -0.71 10.58 5.05
CA PHE A 195 0.73 10.37 5.07
C PHE A 195 1.36 10.55 3.69
N ARG A 196 0.56 10.98 2.68
CA ARG A 196 0.99 11.19 1.31
C ARG A 196 1.38 12.66 1.11
N PHE A 197 2.64 12.88 0.71
CA PHE A 197 3.22 14.20 0.48
C PHE A 197 3.88 14.28 -0.91
N ASP A 198 4.04 15.51 -1.42
CA ASP A 198 4.91 15.78 -2.56
C ASP A 198 6.33 15.28 -2.26
N SER A 199 6.91 14.46 -3.13
CA SER A 199 8.23 13.88 -2.94
C SER A 199 9.37 14.92 -2.91
N ASP A 200 9.16 16.10 -3.47
CA ASP A 200 10.11 17.22 -3.46
C ASP A 200 9.98 18.08 -2.20
N ASN A 201 8.92 17.86 -1.38
CA ASN A 201 8.64 18.62 -0.17
C ASN A 201 8.15 17.72 0.97
N LEU A 202 9.02 16.84 1.44
CA LEU A 202 8.71 15.90 2.51
C LEU A 202 8.82 16.56 3.90
N PRO A 203 7.94 16.22 4.85
CA PRO A 203 8.06 16.66 6.23
C PRO A 203 9.31 16.06 6.88
N THR A 204 10.03 16.86 7.66
CA THR A 204 11.25 16.45 8.35
C THR A 204 11.11 16.38 9.86
N ASP A 205 10.00 16.87 10.39
CA ASP A 205 9.63 16.80 11.81
C ASP A 205 8.10 16.85 11.99
N ASP A 206 7.63 16.74 13.24
CA ASP A 206 6.21 16.75 13.59
C ASP A 206 5.50 18.05 13.21
N ALA A 207 6.20 19.18 13.22
CA ALA A 207 5.61 20.47 12.88
C ALA A 207 5.40 20.60 11.37
N ASP A 208 6.35 20.16 10.58
CA ASP A 208 6.25 20.02 9.13
C ASP A 208 5.10 19.06 8.80
N PHE A 209 5.09 17.86 9.42
CA PHE A 209 4.05 16.87 9.22
C PHE A 209 2.65 17.42 9.50
N ALA A 210 2.49 18.16 10.60
CA ALA A 210 1.20 18.73 10.99
C ALA A 210 0.74 19.86 10.05
N SER A 211 1.64 20.56 9.36
CA SER A 211 1.35 21.78 8.60
C SER A 211 1.43 21.62 7.09
N PHE A 212 2.21 20.65 6.57
CA PHE A 212 2.35 20.45 5.13
C PHE A 212 1.06 19.92 4.51
N ALA A 213 0.77 20.36 3.29
CA ALA A 213 -0.35 19.86 2.52
C ALA A 213 -0.09 18.40 2.09
N ARG A 214 -1.14 17.57 2.16
CA ARG A 214 -1.13 16.22 1.58
C ARG A 214 -1.34 16.31 0.09
N ASP A 215 -0.53 15.61 -0.67
CA ASP A 215 -0.60 15.67 -2.13
C ASP A 215 -1.58 14.64 -2.68
N LEU A 216 -2.68 15.12 -3.25
CA LEU A 216 -3.69 14.33 -3.96
C LEU A 216 -3.66 14.58 -5.47
N SER A 217 -2.57 15.15 -5.97
CA SER A 217 -2.36 15.37 -7.40
C SER A 217 -2.00 14.08 -8.13
N THR A 218 -2.34 14.02 -9.42
CA THR A 218 -1.97 12.89 -10.29
C THR A 218 -0.70 13.17 -11.11
N GLU A 219 -0.32 14.44 -11.35
CA GLU A 219 0.83 14.80 -12.20
C GLU A 219 2.16 14.83 -11.45
N ASP A 220 2.15 15.03 -10.13
CA ASP A 220 3.35 15.16 -9.32
C ASP A 220 3.85 13.80 -8.83
N SER A 221 5.08 13.76 -8.32
CA SER A 221 5.60 12.58 -7.63
C SER A 221 5.23 12.66 -6.15
N ALA A 222 4.72 11.57 -5.59
CA ALA A 222 4.29 11.50 -4.21
C ALA A 222 4.99 10.40 -3.42
N SER A 223 5.10 10.61 -2.11
CA SER A 223 5.65 9.62 -1.18
C SER A 223 4.81 9.53 0.08
N LEU A 224 4.72 8.32 0.64
CA LEU A 224 4.26 8.11 2.02
C LEU A 224 5.42 8.39 2.95
N SER A 225 5.20 9.21 3.98
CA SER A 225 6.24 9.59 4.94
C SER A 225 5.71 9.67 6.37
N ASP A 226 6.55 9.21 7.30
CA ASP A 226 6.39 9.38 8.75
C ASP A 226 7.39 10.37 9.35
N THR A 227 8.05 11.20 8.54
CA THR A 227 9.16 12.11 8.85
C THR A 227 10.54 11.47 8.99
N SER A 228 10.61 10.17 9.31
CA SER A 228 11.89 9.45 9.44
C SER A 228 12.31 8.77 8.15
N ILE A 229 11.33 8.29 7.39
CA ILE A 229 11.52 7.61 6.11
C ILE A 229 10.40 7.96 5.14
N ALA A 230 10.67 7.87 3.85
CA ALA A 230 9.68 8.08 2.82
C ALA A 230 9.79 7.02 1.72
N TYR A 231 8.63 6.54 1.26
CA TYR A 231 8.52 5.58 0.17
C TYR A 231 7.69 6.16 -0.95
N THR A 232 8.27 6.25 -2.15
CA THR A 232 7.58 6.78 -3.32
C THR A 232 6.40 5.90 -3.70
N VAL A 233 5.28 6.53 -4.04
CA VAL A 233 4.04 5.88 -4.48
C VAL A 233 3.66 6.29 -5.90
N GLU A 234 2.78 5.52 -6.51
CA GLU A 234 2.19 5.83 -7.81
C GLU A 234 1.19 6.99 -7.71
N THR A 235 0.89 7.63 -8.83
CA THR A 235 0.09 8.86 -8.86
C THR A 235 -1.16 8.78 -9.75
N GLY A 236 -1.39 7.65 -10.41
CA GLY A 236 -2.59 7.43 -11.21
C GLY A 236 -2.29 6.71 -12.52
N ARG A 237 -3.23 5.87 -12.92
CA ARG A 237 -3.09 5.02 -14.10
C ARG A 237 -3.29 5.76 -15.42
N ALA A 238 -4.25 6.67 -15.44
CA ALA A 238 -4.70 7.33 -16.67
C ALA A 238 -4.09 8.72 -16.86
N THR A 239 -3.92 9.47 -15.79
CA THR A 239 -3.49 10.87 -15.81
C THR A 239 -2.22 11.12 -15.02
N GLY A 240 -1.70 10.08 -14.35
CA GLY A 240 -0.51 10.13 -13.53
C GLY A 240 0.64 9.29 -14.07
N SER A 241 1.28 8.55 -13.20
CA SER A 241 2.52 7.79 -13.45
C SER A 241 2.34 6.52 -14.30
N GLY A 242 1.12 6.11 -14.59
CA GLY A 242 0.77 4.93 -15.40
C GLY A 242 0.28 3.72 -14.60
N GLN A 243 0.37 3.77 -13.27
CA GLN A 243 -0.14 2.76 -12.35
C GLN A 243 -1.12 3.40 -11.35
N GLN A 244 -1.98 2.60 -10.72
CA GLN A 244 -2.92 3.10 -9.71
C GLN A 244 -2.18 3.66 -8.49
N ALA A 245 -2.66 4.78 -7.97
CA ALA A 245 -2.06 5.49 -6.84
C ALA A 245 -2.05 4.69 -5.53
N SER A 246 -2.87 3.66 -5.44
CA SER A 246 -2.92 2.68 -4.34
C SER A 246 -1.75 1.67 -4.39
N HIS A 247 -0.57 2.07 -4.85
CA HIS A 247 0.62 1.23 -4.94
C HIS A 247 1.89 2.02 -4.60
N PHE A 248 2.94 1.31 -4.19
CA PHE A 248 4.29 1.85 -4.22
C PHE A 248 4.73 2.07 -5.68
N LYS A 249 5.82 2.80 -5.86
CA LYS A 249 6.38 3.07 -7.19
C LYS A 249 6.82 1.80 -7.88
N ASP A 250 6.30 1.59 -9.11
CA ASP A 250 6.61 0.43 -9.96
C ASP A 250 8.13 0.26 -10.17
N ASN A 251 8.59 -0.97 -10.11
CA ASN A 251 10.00 -1.34 -10.22
C ASN A 251 10.92 -0.70 -9.16
N GLY A 252 10.35 -0.19 -8.06
CA GLY A 252 11.11 0.37 -6.93
C GLY A 252 11.69 -0.70 -6.01
N GLY A 253 11.23 -1.94 -6.10
CA GLY A 253 11.59 -3.02 -5.17
C GLY A 253 11.22 -2.69 -3.73
N ILE A 254 10.08 -1.98 -3.53
CA ILE A 254 9.72 -1.38 -2.24
C ILE A 254 8.95 -2.37 -1.36
N GLY A 255 8.26 -3.33 -1.92
CA GLY A 255 7.52 -4.33 -1.14
C GLY A 255 6.44 -5.03 -1.94
N THR A 256 5.50 -5.69 -1.22
CA THR A 256 4.43 -6.45 -1.88
C THR A 256 3.41 -5.55 -2.58
N MET A 257 3.30 -4.26 -2.16
CA MET A 257 2.40 -3.31 -2.82
C MET A 257 3.02 -2.64 -4.07
N ASP A 258 4.08 -3.22 -4.66
CA ASP A 258 4.51 -2.93 -6.05
C ASP A 258 3.39 -3.36 -7.01
N PRO A 259 3.00 -2.52 -8.02
CA PRO A 259 1.85 -2.82 -8.89
C PRO A 259 2.10 -3.94 -9.89
N THR A 260 3.33 -4.43 -10.03
CA THR A 260 3.69 -5.42 -11.05
C THR A 260 4.42 -6.62 -10.45
N LEU A 261 4.22 -7.77 -11.05
CA LEU A 261 4.91 -9.02 -10.75
C LEU A 261 5.34 -9.67 -12.06
N SER A 262 6.58 -10.16 -12.13
CA SER A 262 7.10 -10.87 -13.30
C SER A 262 6.96 -12.39 -13.15
N PRO A 263 6.89 -13.17 -14.26
CA PRO A 263 6.97 -14.63 -14.17
C PRO A 263 8.24 -15.09 -13.45
N GLY A 264 8.08 -15.97 -12.47
CA GLY A 264 9.19 -16.48 -11.66
C GLY A 264 9.60 -15.60 -10.48
N GLU A 265 8.98 -14.45 -10.32
CA GLU A 265 9.18 -13.53 -9.19
C GLU A 265 8.32 -13.95 -8.00
N VAL A 266 8.84 -13.75 -6.78
CA VAL A 266 8.13 -13.91 -5.51
C VAL A 266 8.18 -12.58 -4.78
N ALA A 267 7.01 -11.99 -4.51
CA ALA A 267 6.89 -10.81 -3.68
C ALA A 267 6.92 -11.21 -2.19
N VAL A 268 7.54 -10.35 -1.39
CA VAL A 268 7.63 -10.52 0.06
C VAL A 268 7.25 -9.22 0.76
N LEU A 269 6.73 -9.32 1.98
CA LEU A 269 6.51 -8.14 2.81
C LEU A 269 7.84 -7.43 3.07
N SER A 270 7.78 -6.11 3.08
CA SER A 270 8.90 -5.23 3.39
C SER A 270 8.56 -4.31 4.56
N ALA A 271 9.57 -3.62 5.09
CA ALA A 271 9.36 -2.58 6.09
C ALA A 271 8.42 -1.46 5.61
N ALA A 272 8.37 -1.21 4.29
CA ALA A 272 7.46 -0.21 3.71
C ALA A 272 5.99 -0.64 3.79
N ASP A 273 5.70 -1.92 3.51
CA ASP A 273 4.34 -2.47 3.64
C ASP A 273 3.88 -2.40 5.10
N LEU A 274 4.76 -2.78 6.04
CA LEU A 274 4.46 -2.75 7.47
C LEU A 274 4.24 -1.31 7.95
N LEU A 275 5.11 -0.36 7.58
CA LEU A 275 4.94 1.05 7.93
C LEU A 275 3.62 1.61 7.39
N ALA A 276 3.25 1.30 6.16
CA ALA A 276 2.01 1.80 5.59
C ALA A 276 0.77 1.32 6.36
N LEU A 277 0.78 0.07 6.85
CA LEU A 277 -0.33 -0.45 7.67
C LEU A 277 -0.31 0.12 9.08
N ASP A 278 0.86 0.25 9.72
CA ASP A 278 1.04 0.90 11.02
C ASP A 278 0.50 2.34 11.02
N LEU A 279 0.80 3.10 9.98
CA LEU A 279 0.31 4.47 9.81
C LEU A 279 -1.23 4.58 9.72
N ILE A 280 -1.91 3.56 9.26
CA ILE A 280 -3.37 3.56 9.14
C ILE A 280 -4.09 2.84 10.29
N GLY A 281 -3.34 2.42 11.35
CA GLY A 281 -3.86 1.88 12.59
C GLY A 281 -4.01 0.36 12.59
N TRP A 282 -3.09 -0.36 11.94
CA TRP A 282 -2.86 -1.78 12.21
C TRP A 282 -1.75 -1.92 13.23
N ASP A 283 -1.96 -2.74 14.24
CA ASP A 283 -0.94 -3.08 15.24
C ASP A 283 0.12 -3.99 14.63
N VAL A 284 1.25 -3.42 14.24
CA VAL A 284 2.37 -4.18 13.65
C VAL A 284 3.28 -4.70 14.75
N ASN A 285 3.60 -6.01 14.71
CA ASN A 285 4.60 -6.60 15.61
C ASN A 285 5.96 -5.90 15.41
N PRO A 286 6.53 -5.23 16.45
CA PRO A 286 7.78 -4.49 16.33
C PRO A 286 8.97 -5.35 15.87
N GLU A 287 8.96 -6.66 16.19
CA GLU A 287 10.02 -7.59 15.75
C GLU A 287 9.95 -7.86 14.22
N ALA A 288 8.77 -7.69 13.61
CA ALA A 288 8.58 -7.89 12.18
C ALA A 288 9.38 -6.89 11.35
N PHE A 289 9.51 -5.63 11.79
CA PHE A 289 10.34 -4.63 11.10
C PHE A 289 11.81 -5.05 10.98
N SER A 290 12.33 -5.82 11.94
CA SER A 290 13.69 -6.35 11.89
C SER A 290 13.81 -7.64 11.10
N ALA A 291 12.71 -8.35 10.86
CA ALA A 291 12.68 -9.63 10.19
C ALA A 291 12.45 -9.52 8.67
N VAL A 292 11.76 -8.46 8.22
CA VAL A 292 11.50 -8.23 6.79
C VAL A 292 12.67 -7.50 6.11
N PRO A 293 12.91 -7.72 4.81
CA PRO A 293 13.95 -7.02 4.07
C PRO A 293 13.66 -5.53 3.95
N GLU A 294 14.69 -4.70 4.17
CA GLU A 294 14.62 -3.29 3.79
C GLU A 294 14.58 -3.16 2.26
N PRO A 295 13.72 -2.28 1.70
CA PRO A 295 13.74 -1.96 0.28
C PRO A 295 15.16 -1.56 -0.15
N ALA A 296 15.68 -2.15 -1.23
CA ALA A 296 17.03 -1.94 -1.77
C ALA A 296 18.23 -2.48 -0.94
N ALA A 297 18.07 -2.98 0.27
CA ALA A 297 19.19 -3.59 1.03
C ALA A 297 19.72 -4.85 0.34
N THR A 298 18.88 -5.64 -0.29
CA THR A 298 19.26 -6.83 -1.08
C THR A 298 20.11 -6.47 -2.31
N ALA A 299 19.85 -5.34 -2.97
CA ALA A 299 20.64 -4.86 -4.10
C ALA A 299 22.05 -4.41 -3.68
N LEU A 300 22.19 -3.79 -2.50
CA LEU A 300 23.51 -3.39 -1.98
C LEU A 300 24.35 -4.58 -1.49
N LEU A 301 23.74 -5.61 -0.87
CA LEU A 301 24.47 -6.81 -0.44
C LEU A 301 25.00 -7.60 -1.63
N THR A 302 24.23 -7.76 -2.68
CA THR A 302 24.66 -8.44 -3.91
C THR A 302 25.72 -7.66 -4.67
N ALA A 303 25.61 -6.32 -4.75
CA ALA A 303 26.63 -5.46 -5.34
C ALA A 303 27.92 -5.46 -4.52
N SER A 304 27.85 -5.44 -3.19
CA SER A 304 29.01 -5.49 -2.29
C SER A 304 29.73 -6.86 -2.36
N LEU A 305 28.99 -7.96 -2.44
CA LEU A 305 29.55 -9.30 -2.63
C LEU A 305 30.20 -9.48 -4.01
N ALA A 306 29.59 -8.92 -5.07
CA ALA A 306 30.16 -8.94 -6.41
C ALA A 306 31.44 -8.09 -6.48
N LEU A 307 31.48 -6.93 -5.82
CA LEU A 307 32.67 -6.08 -5.74
C LEU A 307 33.81 -6.76 -4.96
N LEU A 308 33.52 -7.41 -3.84
CA LEU A 308 34.47 -8.19 -3.05
C LEU A 308 35.03 -9.39 -3.84
N CYS A 309 34.22 -10.07 -4.63
CA CYS A 309 34.66 -11.15 -5.53
C CYS A 309 35.58 -10.63 -6.64
N VAL A 310 35.30 -9.45 -7.23
CA VAL A 310 36.15 -8.83 -8.26
C VAL A 310 37.47 -8.36 -7.66
N MET A 311 37.47 -7.76 -6.47
CA MET A 311 38.69 -7.32 -5.80
C MET A 311 39.58 -8.51 -5.38
N ARG A 312 39.00 -9.62 -4.87
CA ARG A 312 39.77 -10.87 -4.58
C ARG A 312 40.36 -11.52 -5.83
N ARG A 313 39.67 -11.46 -6.98
CA ARG A 313 40.23 -11.94 -8.26
C ARG A 313 41.37 -11.07 -8.78
N ARG A 314 41.30 -9.74 -8.60
CA ARG A 314 42.41 -8.84 -8.98
C ARG A 314 43.64 -9.01 -8.07
N SER A 315 43.49 -9.13 -6.76
CA SER A 315 44.62 -9.35 -5.84
C SER A 315 45.39 -10.66 -6.09
N ARG A 316 44.72 -11.71 -6.57
CA ARG A 316 45.37 -12.96 -6.96
C ARG A 316 46.14 -12.89 -8.29
N ARG A 317 45.91 -11.89 -9.14
CA ARG A 317 46.65 -11.69 -10.41
C ARG A 317 47.94 -10.89 -10.24
N TYR A 318 48.15 -10.22 -9.13
CA TYR A 318 49.37 -9.44 -8.85
C TYR A 318 50.34 -10.11 -7.87
N ALA A 319 50.06 -11.33 -7.43
CA ALA A 319 50.91 -12.08 -6.52
C ALA A 319 51.76 -13.16 -7.22
N LYS A 320 52.05 -12.99 -8.52
CA LYS A 320 53.01 -13.85 -9.30
C LYS A 320 53.86 -12.91 -10.16
N VAL A 321 54.88 -12.34 -9.60
CA VAL A 321 56.19 -12.04 -10.20
C VAL A 321 57.25 -12.29 -9.14
#